data_fb176dc30e46479ddfc04e2d972a16f2
#
_entry.id   fb176dc30e46479ddfc04e2d972a16f2
#
_cell.length_a   1.000
_cell.length_b   1.000
_cell.length_c   1.000
_cell.angle_alpha   90.00
_cell.angle_beta   90.00
_cell.angle_gamma   90.00
#
_symmetry.space_group_name_H-M   'P 1'
#
loop_
_entity.id
_entity.type
_entity.pdbx_description
1 polymer ?
#
loop_
_entity_poly.entity_id
_entity_poly.type
_entity_poly.pdbx_seq_one_letter_code
_entity_poly.pdbx_strand_id
1 'polypeptide(L)'
;MAAEIRQQPAVIEKTLKAEWRNAVKLREHFAHHPVRLIVLAARGTSDNAAQFGRYLLEISTGIPVSLAAPSVFTLYGGKLNLQDAAVVAISQSGESTDTNIVLEQAKASGAFTAGITNEAESTLAKLAQHTFLVRAGKEKSVAATKTYTGQLLCFYLLAYALGAPLELTDLQRIAGWAEAALKLEQEIIERAQRYCLMRHAVCVGRGLNYANSFEFALKLMETCYVVAERFSSADLLHGPIAMLESAFPAFVFCPPGVTWKATEELLIKLHSIQAQTLAITDRSNKAACAKGVANVTLTIPADLARKSKLPTEVFTPIP
;
A
#
# COMPACT_ATOMS: atom_id res chain seq x y z
N MET A 1 2.56 2.59 19.21
CA MET A 1 3.07 2.26 17.88
C MET A 1 3.79 0.91 17.83
N ALA A 2 4.98 0.68 18.45
CA ALA A 2 5.70 -0.59 18.35
C ALA A 2 4.86 -1.83 18.69
N ALA A 3 4.04 -1.78 19.77
CA ALA A 3 3.13 -2.85 20.11
C ALA A 3 2.05 -3.12 19.02
N GLU A 4 1.62 -2.07 18.32
CA GLU A 4 0.64 -2.17 17.23
C GLU A 4 1.26 -2.72 15.95
N ILE A 5 2.54 -2.37 15.68
CA ILE A 5 3.32 -2.99 14.59
C ILE A 5 3.39 -4.50 14.79
N ARG A 6 3.70 -4.98 15.99
CA ARG A 6 3.77 -6.41 16.31
C ARG A 6 2.42 -7.14 16.22
N GLN A 7 1.30 -6.40 16.21
CA GLN A 7 -0.05 -6.98 16.04
C GLN A 7 -0.43 -7.23 14.57
N GLN A 8 0.32 -6.70 13.61
CA GLN A 8 -0.03 -6.77 12.19
C GLN A 8 -0.30 -8.19 11.68
N PRO A 9 0.54 -9.22 11.96
CA PRO A 9 0.27 -10.58 11.50
C PRO A 9 -1.08 -11.12 11.97
N ALA A 10 -1.39 -10.92 13.25
CA ALA A 10 -2.66 -11.38 13.84
C ALA A 10 -3.88 -10.62 13.26
N VAL A 11 -3.72 -9.33 12.96
CA VAL A 11 -4.77 -8.53 12.31
C VAL A 11 -5.01 -9.04 10.89
N ILE A 12 -3.97 -9.31 10.12
CA ILE A 12 -4.05 -9.85 8.75
C ILE A 12 -4.81 -11.19 8.77
N GLU A 13 -4.44 -12.11 9.64
CA GLU A 13 -5.09 -13.42 9.74
C GLU A 13 -6.57 -13.28 10.13
N LYS A 14 -6.87 -12.48 11.14
CA LYS A 14 -8.24 -12.23 11.62
C LYS A 14 -9.10 -11.60 10.53
N THR A 15 -8.57 -10.60 9.83
CA THR A 15 -9.28 -9.92 8.75
C THR A 15 -9.57 -10.88 7.60
N LEU A 16 -8.57 -11.62 7.14
CA LEU A 16 -8.75 -12.60 6.06
C LEU A 16 -9.82 -13.64 6.42
N LYS A 17 -9.73 -14.22 7.60
CA LYS A 17 -10.69 -15.25 8.07
C LYS A 17 -12.12 -14.72 8.10
N ALA A 18 -12.31 -13.48 8.57
CA ALA A 18 -13.63 -12.90 8.72
C ALA A 18 -14.21 -12.40 7.38
N GLU A 19 -13.39 -11.80 6.53
CA GLU A 19 -13.85 -11.09 5.32
C GLU A 19 -13.80 -11.95 4.05
N TRP A 20 -13.20 -13.14 4.07
CA TRP A 20 -13.11 -13.99 2.89
C TRP A 20 -14.49 -14.34 2.30
N ARG A 21 -15.44 -14.75 3.15
CA ARG A 21 -16.81 -15.06 2.70
C ARG A 21 -17.51 -13.85 2.08
N ASN A 22 -17.19 -12.67 2.59
CA ASN A 22 -17.67 -11.39 2.07
C ASN A 22 -17.13 -11.14 0.66
N ALA A 23 -15.84 -11.38 0.45
CA ALA A 23 -15.21 -11.26 -0.87
C ALA A 23 -15.78 -12.26 -1.88
N VAL A 24 -16.09 -13.50 -1.46
CA VAL A 24 -16.74 -14.51 -2.32
C VAL A 24 -18.12 -14.05 -2.78
N LYS A 25 -18.96 -13.56 -1.86
CA LYS A 25 -20.28 -13.01 -2.21
C LYS A 25 -20.19 -11.82 -3.16
N LEU A 26 -19.22 -10.95 -2.93
CA LEU A 26 -19.00 -9.79 -3.78
C LEU A 26 -18.52 -10.20 -5.17
N ARG A 27 -17.75 -11.28 -5.29
CA ARG A 27 -17.34 -11.86 -6.58
C ARG A 27 -18.54 -12.35 -7.39
N GLU A 28 -19.49 -13.00 -6.73
CA GLU A 28 -20.74 -13.43 -7.38
C GLU A 28 -21.54 -12.20 -7.87
N HIS A 29 -21.60 -11.14 -7.08
CA HIS A 29 -22.26 -9.90 -7.48
C HIS A 29 -21.60 -9.29 -8.74
N PHE A 30 -20.29 -9.12 -8.77
CA PHE A 30 -19.60 -8.52 -9.92
C PHE A 30 -19.59 -9.41 -11.17
N ALA A 31 -19.77 -10.72 -11.04
CA ALA A 31 -19.95 -11.61 -12.18
C ALA A 31 -21.23 -11.27 -12.98
N HIS A 32 -22.25 -10.74 -12.31
CA HIS A 32 -23.52 -10.33 -12.92
C HIS A 32 -23.64 -8.81 -13.16
N HIS A 33 -22.84 -8.02 -12.48
CA HIS A 33 -22.84 -6.55 -12.53
C HIS A 33 -21.40 -6.05 -12.78
N PRO A 34 -20.88 -6.20 -14.02
CA PRO A 34 -19.51 -5.78 -14.32
C PRO A 34 -19.36 -4.28 -14.21
N VAL A 35 -18.23 -3.81 -13.68
CA VAL A 35 -17.87 -2.40 -13.59
C VAL A 35 -16.81 -2.06 -14.63
N ARG A 36 -16.83 -0.81 -15.13
CA ARG A 36 -15.91 -0.32 -16.16
C ARG A 36 -14.84 0.62 -15.61
N LEU A 37 -15.05 1.14 -14.44
CA LEU A 37 -14.17 2.09 -13.76
C LEU A 37 -14.20 1.83 -12.26
N ILE A 38 -13.07 1.91 -11.61
CA ILE A 38 -12.98 1.92 -10.16
C ILE A 38 -12.51 3.31 -9.73
N VAL A 39 -13.17 3.91 -8.74
CA VAL A 39 -12.78 5.18 -8.15
C VAL A 39 -12.47 4.95 -6.67
N LEU A 40 -11.26 5.29 -6.24
CA LEU A 40 -10.81 5.14 -4.86
C LEU A 40 -10.77 6.51 -4.19
N ALA A 41 -11.47 6.67 -3.08
CA ALA A 41 -11.55 7.92 -2.32
C ALA A 41 -10.96 7.73 -0.91
N ALA A 42 -9.89 8.46 -0.59
CA ALA A 42 -9.18 8.32 0.67
C ALA A 42 -8.44 9.60 1.07
N ARG A 43 -7.81 9.60 2.27
CA ARG A 43 -6.91 10.64 2.78
C ARG A 43 -5.77 10.01 3.61
N GLY A 44 -4.60 10.65 3.60
CA GLY A 44 -3.45 10.26 4.43
C GLY A 44 -2.98 8.82 4.17
N THR A 45 -2.73 8.06 5.23
CA THR A 45 -2.35 6.64 5.14
C THR A 45 -3.33 5.80 4.31
N SER A 46 -4.63 6.08 4.40
CA SER A 46 -5.63 5.38 3.58
C SER A 46 -5.50 5.72 2.09
N ASP A 47 -5.02 6.92 1.73
CA ASP A 47 -4.73 7.30 0.34
C ASP A 47 -3.49 6.56 -0.18
N ASN A 48 -2.47 6.35 0.67
CA ASN A 48 -1.33 5.50 0.35
C ASN A 48 -1.76 4.04 0.12
N ALA A 49 -2.71 3.53 0.90
CA ALA A 49 -3.31 2.23 0.65
C ALA A 49 -4.12 2.21 -0.67
N ALA A 50 -4.83 3.29 -1.00
CA ALA A 50 -5.53 3.43 -2.28
C ALA A 50 -4.56 3.47 -3.47
N GLN A 51 -3.38 4.08 -3.30
CA GLN A 51 -2.32 4.05 -4.32
C GLN A 51 -1.84 2.61 -4.60
N PHE A 52 -1.68 1.78 -3.56
CA PHE A 52 -1.45 0.35 -3.74
C PHE A 52 -2.62 -0.33 -4.45
N GLY A 53 -3.84 -0.08 -3.98
CA GLY A 53 -5.07 -0.62 -4.56
C GLY A 53 -5.20 -0.33 -6.04
N ARG A 54 -4.85 0.89 -6.48
CA ARG A 54 -4.83 1.26 -7.89
C ARG A 54 -3.94 0.31 -8.71
N TYR A 55 -2.66 0.14 -8.33
CA TYR A 55 -1.76 -0.76 -9.04
C TYR A 55 -2.26 -2.20 -9.04
N LEU A 56 -2.67 -2.70 -7.88
CA LEU A 56 -3.14 -4.09 -7.75
C LEU A 56 -4.36 -4.35 -8.63
N LEU A 57 -5.35 -3.48 -8.57
CA LEU A 57 -6.61 -3.66 -9.30
C LEU A 57 -6.39 -3.54 -10.81
N GLU A 58 -5.66 -2.52 -11.28
CA GLU A 58 -5.36 -2.37 -12.72
C GLU A 58 -4.59 -3.57 -13.28
N ILE A 59 -3.55 -4.03 -12.56
CA ILE A 59 -2.72 -5.17 -12.99
C ILE A 59 -3.51 -6.48 -13.01
N SER A 60 -4.37 -6.69 -12.01
CA SER A 60 -4.99 -8.00 -11.79
C SER A 60 -6.36 -8.17 -12.45
N THR A 61 -7.05 -7.07 -12.74
CA THR A 61 -8.41 -7.09 -13.31
C THR A 61 -8.50 -6.45 -14.69
N GLY A 62 -7.54 -5.60 -15.07
CA GLY A 62 -7.59 -4.80 -16.29
C GLY A 62 -8.61 -3.64 -16.26
N ILE A 63 -9.26 -3.41 -15.11
CA ILE A 63 -10.22 -2.32 -14.95
C ILE A 63 -9.45 -1.04 -14.59
N PRO A 64 -9.63 0.09 -15.33
CA PRO A 64 -9.00 1.36 -14.98
C PRO A 64 -9.38 1.84 -13.59
N VAL A 65 -8.41 2.44 -12.87
CA VAL A 65 -8.61 2.95 -11.53
C VAL A 65 -8.25 4.43 -11.45
N SER A 66 -9.14 5.25 -10.92
CA SER A 66 -8.92 6.66 -10.62
C SER A 66 -8.82 6.88 -9.12
N LEU A 67 -7.82 7.64 -8.68
CA LEU A 67 -7.81 8.19 -7.33
C LEU A 67 -8.68 9.44 -7.32
N ALA A 68 -9.69 9.50 -6.46
CA ALA A 68 -10.58 10.63 -6.38
C ALA A 68 -9.85 11.89 -5.88
N ALA A 69 -10.23 13.03 -6.42
CA ALA A 69 -9.93 14.34 -5.82
C ALA A 69 -11.17 14.81 -5.04
N PRO A 70 -11.30 14.54 -3.74
CA PRO A 70 -12.53 14.82 -2.99
C PRO A 70 -12.96 16.29 -3.05
N SER A 71 -12.03 17.22 -3.21
CA SER A 71 -12.33 18.66 -3.37
C SER A 71 -13.21 18.96 -4.61
N VAL A 72 -13.17 18.13 -5.64
CA VAL A 72 -14.07 18.26 -6.80
C VAL A 72 -15.52 18.19 -6.34
N PHE A 73 -15.83 17.32 -5.40
CA PHE A 73 -17.15 17.13 -4.84
C PHE A 73 -17.45 18.14 -3.71
N THR A 74 -16.52 18.29 -2.77
CA THR A 74 -16.73 19.02 -1.51
C THR A 74 -16.63 20.53 -1.65
N LEU A 75 -15.81 21.04 -2.56
CA LEU A 75 -15.56 22.47 -2.74
C LEU A 75 -16.12 22.99 -4.08
N TYR A 76 -15.90 22.26 -5.16
CA TYR A 76 -16.33 22.71 -6.49
C TYR A 76 -17.75 22.27 -6.87
N GLY A 77 -18.39 21.42 -6.06
CA GLY A 77 -19.76 20.93 -6.35
C GLY A 77 -19.85 20.13 -7.64
N GLY A 78 -18.74 19.54 -8.10
CA GLY A 78 -18.67 18.81 -9.36
C GLY A 78 -19.54 17.56 -9.33
N LYS A 79 -20.34 17.38 -10.37
CA LYS A 79 -21.17 16.17 -10.56
C LYS A 79 -20.53 15.29 -11.61
N LEU A 80 -19.94 14.17 -11.17
CA LEU A 80 -19.34 13.20 -12.08
C LEU A 80 -20.36 12.17 -12.52
N ASN A 81 -20.30 11.75 -13.78
CA ASN A 81 -21.05 10.57 -14.23
C ASN A 81 -20.26 9.33 -13.79
N LEU A 82 -20.77 8.64 -12.77
CA LEU A 82 -20.18 7.44 -12.17
C LEU A 82 -21.04 6.19 -12.45
N GLN A 83 -21.93 6.25 -13.44
CA GLN A 83 -22.68 5.08 -13.89
C GLN A 83 -21.70 3.97 -14.30
N ASP A 84 -22.01 2.72 -13.96
CA ASP A 84 -21.18 1.53 -14.19
C ASP A 84 -19.78 1.60 -13.53
N ALA A 85 -19.58 2.50 -12.57
CA ALA A 85 -18.37 2.54 -11.74
C ALA A 85 -18.57 1.84 -10.40
N ALA A 86 -17.46 1.32 -9.83
CA ALA A 86 -17.37 0.98 -8.43
C ALA A 86 -16.61 2.10 -7.71
N VAL A 87 -17.23 2.74 -6.75
CA VAL A 87 -16.59 3.77 -5.91
C VAL A 87 -16.31 3.19 -4.54
N VAL A 88 -15.03 3.17 -4.17
CA VAL A 88 -14.55 2.59 -2.92
C VAL A 88 -14.00 3.71 -2.04
N ALA A 89 -14.61 3.93 -0.88
CA ALA A 89 -14.11 4.86 0.11
C ALA A 89 -13.27 4.12 1.15
N ILE A 90 -12.09 4.65 1.47
CA ILE A 90 -11.15 4.05 2.42
C ILE A 90 -10.91 5.05 3.56
N SER A 91 -11.25 4.65 4.78
CA SER A 91 -11.06 5.48 5.98
C SER A 91 -10.95 4.59 7.20
N GLN A 92 -9.89 4.75 7.97
CA GLN A 92 -9.67 3.97 9.20
C GLN A 92 -10.85 4.13 10.17
N SER A 93 -11.26 5.36 10.47
CA SER A 93 -12.39 5.67 11.36
C SER A 93 -13.75 5.55 10.67
N GLY A 94 -13.80 5.63 9.34
CA GLY A 94 -15.03 5.72 8.59
C GLY A 94 -15.81 7.03 8.75
N GLU A 95 -15.20 8.05 9.39
CA GLU A 95 -15.84 9.34 9.69
C GLU A 95 -15.24 10.50 8.89
N SER A 96 -14.40 10.23 7.89
CA SER A 96 -13.84 11.28 7.03
C SER A 96 -14.95 11.92 6.19
N THR A 97 -15.23 13.19 6.44
CA THR A 97 -16.27 13.97 5.72
C THR A 97 -16.03 13.95 4.20
N ASP A 98 -14.80 14.16 3.77
CA ASP A 98 -14.42 14.18 2.35
C ASP A 98 -14.75 12.86 1.64
N THR A 99 -14.37 11.73 2.23
CA THR A 99 -14.60 10.42 1.61
C THR A 99 -16.08 10.02 1.65
N ASN A 100 -16.80 10.40 2.72
CA ASN A 100 -18.21 10.10 2.85
C ASN A 100 -19.06 10.89 1.83
N ILE A 101 -18.76 12.17 1.60
CA ILE A 101 -19.41 12.97 0.56
C ILE A 101 -19.20 12.38 -0.83
N VAL A 102 -17.98 11.94 -1.16
CA VAL A 102 -17.70 11.24 -2.43
C VAL A 102 -18.59 10.01 -2.57
N LEU A 103 -18.72 9.21 -1.50
CA LEU A 103 -19.49 7.98 -1.50
C LEU A 103 -21.01 8.26 -1.66
N GLU A 104 -21.53 9.29 -0.97
CA GLU A 104 -22.93 9.72 -1.10
C GLU A 104 -23.27 10.15 -2.53
N GLN A 105 -22.42 10.97 -3.14
CA GLN A 105 -22.64 11.44 -4.50
C GLN A 105 -22.47 10.31 -5.53
N ALA A 106 -21.54 9.38 -5.31
CA ALA A 106 -21.40 8.20 -6.13
C ALA A 106 -22.67 7.33 -6.10
N LYS A 107 -23.22 7.11 -4.91
CA LYS A 107 -24.50 6.38 -4.72
C LYS A 107 -25.66 7.07 -5.44
N ALA A 108 -25.76 8.39 -5.32
CA ALA A 108 -26.77 9.18 -6.01
C ALA A 108 -26.63 9.14 -7.53
N SER A 109 -25.41 8.90 -8.06
CA SER A 109 -25.12 8.74 -9.49
C SER A 109 -25.33 7.31 -10.01
N GLY A 110 -25.78 6.38 -9.16
CA GLY A 110 -26.01 4.98 -9.54
C GLY A 110 -24.77 4.10 -9.56
N ALA A 111 -23.62 4.57 -9.03
CA ALA A 111 -22.43 3.76 -8.89
C ALA A 111 -22.61 2.67 -7.82
N PHE A 112 -21.92 1.54 -7.98
CA PHE A 112 -21.74 0.59 -6.89
C PHE A 112 -20.82 1.22 -5.84
N THR A 113 -21.21 1.15 -4.56
CA THR A 113 -20.44 1.78 -3.47
C THR A 113 -19.90 0.75 -2.49
N ALA A 114 -18.59 0.82 -2.21
CA ALA A 114 -17.95 -0.01 -1.20
C ALA A 114 -17.16 0.82 -0.20
N GLY A 115 -16.96 0.26 0.97
CA GLY A 115 -16.16 0.84 2.05
C GLY A 115 -15.05 -0.09 2.53
N ILE A 116 -13.90 0.47 2.89
CA ILE A 116 -12.85 -0.20 3.67
C ILE A 116 -12.65 0.61 4.94
N THR A 117 -13.03 0.05 6.09
CA THR A 117 -12.93 0.75 7.38
C THR A 117 -12.62 -0.22 8.52
N ASN A 118 -12.14 0.31 9.64
CA ASN A 118 -11.94 -0.47 10.87
C ASN A 118 -13.21 -0.49 11.77
N GLU A 119 -14.14 0.47 11.53
CA GLU A 119 -15.28 0.72 12.40
C GLU A 119 -16.61 0.32 11.73
N ALA A 120 -17.22 -0.76 12.21
CA ALA A 120 -18.44 -1.33 11.64
C ALA A 120 -19.66 -0.40 11.71
N GLU A 121 -19.73 0.44 12.75
CA GLU A 121 -20.84 1.37 12.98
C GLU A 121 -20.60 2.77 12.42
N SER A 122 -19.52 2.96 11.67
CA SER A 122 -19.16 4.25 11.09
C SER A 122 -20.14 4.73 10.02
N THR A 123 -20.11 6.03 9.76
CA THR A 123 -20.87 6.66 8.68
C THR A 123 -20.56 6.03 7.33
N LEU A 124 -19.28 5.78 7.02
CA LEU A 124 -18.84 5.10 5.80
C LEU A 124 -19.49 3.71 5.67
N ALA A 125 -19.48 2.90 6.72
CA ALA A 125 -20.04 1.55 6.69
C ALA A 125 -21.56 1.55 6.46
N LYS A 126 -22.27 2.57 6.95
CA LYS A 126 -23.72 2.73 6.75
C LYS A 126 -24.08 3.25 5.34
N LEU A 127 -23.22 4.05 4.74
CA LEU A 127 -23.43 4.60 3.39
C LEU A 127 -23.15 3.58 2.29
N ALA A 128 -22.10 2.76 2.46
CA ALA A 128 -21.66 1.79 1.47
C ALA A 128 -22.65 0.63 1.31
N GLN A 129 -22.83 0.16 0.08
CA GLN A 129 -23.60 -1.06 -0.21
C GLN A 129 -22.84 -2.33 0.24
N HIS A 130 -21.52 -2.25 0.26
CA HIS A 130 -20.65 -3.33 0.73
C HIS A 130 -19.50 -2.75 1.55
N THR A 131 -19.11 -3.43 2.65
CA THR A 131 -18.02 -2.95 3.50
C THR A 131 -17.09 -4.11 3.85
N PHE A 132 -15.78 -3.90 3.63
CA PHE A 132 -14.74 -4.72 4.21
C PHE A 132 -14.26 -4.10 5.52
N LEU A 133 -14.22 -4.90 6.58
CA LEU A 133 -13.76 -4.47 7.90
C LEU A 133 -12.31 -4.90 8.13
N VAL A 134 -11.44 -3.95 8.43
CA VAL A 134 -10.03 -4.19 8.73
C VAL A 134 -9.81 -5.00 10.01
N ARG A 135 -10.74 -4.92 10.97
CA ARG A 135 -10.76 -5.69 12.23
C ARG A 135 -9.50 -5.57 13.08
N ALA A 136 -8.77 -4.46 12.93
CA ALA A 136 -7.52 -4.20 13.65
C ALA A 136 -7.72 -3.90 15.14
N GLY A 137 -8.97 -3.78 15.60
CA GLY A 137 -9.27 -3.26 16.92
C GLY A 137 -8.84 -1.79 17.05
N LYS A 138 -8.77 -1.29 18.27
CA LYS A 138 -8.39 0.11 18.49
C LYS A 138 -6.92 0.34 18.16
N GLU A 139 -6.64 1.29 17.27
CA GLU A 139 -5.32 1.83 16.98
C GLU A 139 -5.16 3.14 17.75
N LYS A 140 -4.17 3.20 18.65
CA LYS A 140 -3.95 4.33 19.56
C LYS A 140 -2.84 5.27 19.07
N SER A 141 -1.95 4.75 18.24
CA SER A 141 -0.87 5.55 17.63
C SER A 141 -1.47 6.58 16.69
N VAL A 142 -0.91 7.79 16.68
CA VAL A 142 -1.26 8.81 15.69
C VAL A 142 -0.88 8.34 14.28
N ALA A 143 0.32 7.80 14.15
CA ALA A 143 0.77 7.18 12.91
C ALA A 143 0.14 5.78 12.78
N ALA A 144 -0.63 5.56 11.74
CA ALA A 144 -1.26 4.27 11.46
C ALA A 144 -0.22 3.18 11.19
N THR A 145 -0.52 1.95 11.59
CA THR A 145 0.34 0.77 11.43
C THR A 145 -0.47 -0.43 10.96
N LYS A 146 -1.10 -1.17 11.88
CA LYS A 146 -1.88 -2.37 11.61
C LYS A 146 -3.14 -2.11 10.77
N THR A 147 -3.70 -0.90 10.82
CA THR A 147 -4.84 -0.54 9.97
C THR A 147 -4.41 -0.34 8.52
N TYR A 148 -3.21 0.18 8.27
CA TYR A 148 -2.66 0.28 6.92
C TYR A 148 -2.50 -1.08 6.27
N THR A 149 -1.77 -2.01 6.90
CA THR A 149 -1.57 -3.36 6.35
C THR A 149 -2.88 -4.13 6.20
N GLY A 150 -3.83 -3.91 7.11
CA GLY A 150 -5.18 -4.46 6.98
C GLY A 150 -5.96 -3.88 5.80
N GLN A 151 -5.80 -2.59 5.48
CA GLN A 151 -6.38 -1.97 4.28
C GLN A 151 -5.77 -2.57 3.00
N LEU A 152 -4.45 -2.80 2.97
CA LEU A 152 -3.80 -3.49 1.84
C LEU A 152 -4.40 -4.89 1.64
N LEU A 153 -4.63 -5.65 2.74
CA LEU A 153 -5.29 -6.94 2.64
C LEU A 153 -6.72 -6.84 2.09
N CYS A 154 -7.48 -5.83 2.48
CA CYS A 154 -8.82 -5.59 1.93
C CYS A 154 -8.78 -5.30 0.43
N PHE A 155 -7.72 -4.68 -0.09
CA PHE A 155 -7.54 -4.52 -1.55
C PHE A 155 -7.28 -5.85 -2.26
N TYR A 156 -6.57 -6.82 -1.67
CA TYR A 156 -6.49 -8.17 -2.25
C TYR A 156 -7.87 -8.86 -2.27
N LEU A 157 -8.67 -8.69 -1.21
CA LEU A 157 -10.03 -9.23 -1.17
C LEU A 157 -10.93 -8.58 -2.23
N LEU A 158 -10.81 -7.27 -2.43
CA LEU A 158 -11.53 -6.54 -3.48
C LEU A 158 -11.06 -6.97 -4.88
N ALA A 159 -9.76 -7.13 -5.09
CA ALA A 159 -9.22 -7.64 -6.35
C ALA A 159 -9.76 -9.04 -6.67
N TYR A 160 -9.78 -9.93 -5.67
CA TYR A 160 -10.41 -11.25 -5.81
C TYR A 160 -11.89 -11.14 -6.18
N ALA A 161 -12.63 -10.26 -5.52
CA ALA A 161 -14.04 -10.04 -5.80
C ALA A 161 -14.28 -9.53 -7.24
N LEU A 162 -13.39 -8.70 -7.75
CA LEU A 162 -13.43 -8.18 -9.13
C LEU A 162 -12.88 -9.15 -10.19
N GLY A 163 -12.57 -10.40 -9.81
CA GLY A 163 -12.18 -11.46 -10.74
C GLY A 163 -10.68 -11.72 -10.85
N ALA A 164 -9.84 -11.04 -10.08
CA ALA A 164 -8.40 -11.31 -10.07
C ALA A 164 -8.10 -12.80 -9.79
N PRO A 165 -7.06 -13.36 -10.42
CA PRO A 165 -6.64 -14.76 -10.23
C PRO A 165 -5.82 -14.94 -8.93
N LEU A 166 -6.40 -14.52 -7.81
CA LEU A 166 -5.85 -14.68 -6.46
C LEU A 166 -6.45 -15.91 -5.79
N GLU A 167 -5.64 -16.63 -5.03
CA GLU A 167 -6.06 -17.82 -4.29
C GLU A 167 -6.02 -17.56 -2.78
N LEU A 168 -6.99 -18.13 -2.05
CA LEU A 168 -7.03 -18.03 -0.58
C LEU A 168 -5.73 -18.53 0.07
N THR A 169 -5.16 -19.61 -0.48
CA THR A 169 -3.90 -20.21 -0.01
C THR A 169 -2.71 -19.26 -0.07
N ASP A 170 -2.66 -18.36 -1.05
CA ASP A 170 -1.62 -17.35 -1.14
C ASP A 170 -1.88 -16.22 -0.14
N LEU A 171 -3.13 -15.77 0.01
CA LEU A 171 -3.50 -14.75 0.98
C LEU A 171 -3.24 -15.20 2.43
N GLN A 172 -3.43 -16.49 2.74
CA GLN A 172 -3.15 -17.07 4.06
C GLN A 172 -1.67 -17.00 4.45
N ARG A 173 -0.75 -16.90 3.49
CA ARG A 173 0.70 -16.78 3.76
C ARG A 173 1.12 -15.39 4.19
N ILE A 174 0.33 -14.36 3.87
CA ILE A 174 0.71 -12.95 4.11
C ILE A 174 0.99 -12.69 5.60
N ALA A 175 0.20 -13.27 6.50
CA ALA A 175 0.43 -13.12 7.94
C ALA A 175 1.81 -13.69 8.37
N GLY A 176 2.18 -14.85 7.86
CA GLY A 176 3.49 -15.46 8.14
C GLY A 176 4.65 -14.67 7.53
N TRP A 177 4.46 -14.05 6.38
CA TRP A 177 5.47 -13.17 5.79
C TRP A 177 5.63 -11.86 6.59
N ALA A 178 4.53 -11.27 7.07
CA ALA A 178 4.57 -10.12 7.96
C ALA A 178 5.28 -10.46 9.29
N GLU A 179 5.04 -11.66 9.83
CA GLU A 179 5.77 -12.15 11.02
C GLU A 179 7.27 -12.31 10.73
N ALA A 180 7.63 -12.79 9.53
CA ALA A 180 9.02 -12.89 9.13
C ALA A 180 9.70 -11.51 9.04
N ALA A 181 9.00 -10.49 8.53
CA ALA A 181 9.51 -9.12 8.49
C ALA A 181 9.76 -8.55 9.89
N LEU A 182 8.90 -8.85 10.87
CA LEU A 182 9.08 -8.41 12.25
C LEU A 182 10.34 -8.98 12.93
N LYS A 183 10.93 -10.06 12.41
CA LYS A 183 12.20 -10.61 12.91
C LYS A 183 13.39 -9.68 12.64
N LEU A 184 13.22 -8.69 11.76
CA LEU A 184 14.24 -7.67 11.50
C LEU A 184 14.27 -6.56 12.57
N GLU A 185 13.37 -6.55 13.55
CA GLU A 185 13.23 -5.46 14.53
C GLU A 185 14.58 -5.06 15.17
N GLN A 186 15.33 -6.03 15.65
CA GLN A 186 16.61 -5.76 16.29
C GLN A 186 17.65 -5.20 15.30
N GLU A 187 17.74 -5.76 14.10
CA GLU A 187 18.61 -5.27 13.05
C GLU A 187 18.25 -3.84 12.64
N ILE A 188 16.93 -3.55 12.52
CA ILE A 188 16.44 -2.20 12.20
C ILE A 188 16.86 -1.19 13.28
N ILE A 189 16.73 -1.55 14.58
CA ILE A 189 17.13 -0.69 15.69
C ILE A 189 18.63 -0.34 15.61
N GLU A 190 19.47 -1.33 15.32
CA GLU A 190 20.92 -1.13 15.18
C GLU A 190 21.25 -0.26 13.96
N ARG A 191 20.61 -0.52 12.81
CA ARG A 191 20.84 0.23 11.57
C ARG A 191 20.29 1.65 11.63
N ALA A 192 19.18 1.87 12.35
CA ALA A 192 18.53 3.18 12.47
C ALA A 192 19.45 4.24 13.10
N GLN A 193 20.41 3.85 13.95
CA GLN A 193 21.39 4.77 14.54
C GLN A 193 22.17 5.57 13.50
N ARG A 194 22.38 5.01 12.30
CA ARG A 194 23.05 5.69 11.19
C ARG A 194 22.29 6.91 10.69
N TYR A 195 20.98 6.94 10.89
CA TYR A 195 20.05 7.95 10.36
C TYR A 195 19.54 8.94 11.42
N CYS A 196 20.06 8.86 12.67
CA CYS A 196 19.56 9.67 13.78
C CYS A 196 19.72 11.19 13.59
N LEU A 197 20.63 11.62 12.72
CA LEU A 197 20.87 13.04 12.41
C LEU A 197 20.27 13.48 11.07
N MET A 198 19.60 12.60 10.34
CA MET A 198 19.02 12.97 9.05
C MET A 198 17.87 13.98 9.26
N ARG A 199 17.80 14.97 8.38
CA ARG A 199 16.73 15.98 8.34
C ARG A 199 15.86 15.86 7.10
N HIS A 200 16.37 15.20 6.06
CA HIS A 200 15.70 14.95 4.80
C HIS A 200 16.08 13.56 4.30
N ALA A 201 15.22 12.99 3.48
CA ALA A 201 15.44 11.70 2.84
C ALA A 201 14.62 11.59 1.55
N VAL A 202 15.01 10.65 0.68
CA VAL A 202 14.13 10.16 -0.38
C VAL A 202 13.71 8.73 -0.11
N CYS A 203 12.43 8.45 -0.38
CA CYS A 203 11.84 7.13 -0.30
C CYS A 203 11.42 6.69 -1.69
N VAL A 204 11.96 5.59 -2.18
CA VAL A 204 11.77 5.18 -3.58
C VAL A 204 11.13 3.80 -3.65
N GLY A 205 10.09 3.69 -4.46
CA GLY A 205 9.44 2.44 -4.81
C GLY A 205 9.07 2.41 -6.29
N ARG A 206 8.76 1.24 -6.83
CA ARG A 206 8.29 1.08 -8.20
C ARG A 206 7.12 0.11 -8.24
N GLY A 207 6.13 0.37 -9.13
CA GLY A 207 4.98 -0.50 -9.27
C GLY A 207 4.20 -0.63 -7.96
N LEU A 208 3.89 -1.85 -7.54
CA LEU A 208 3.14 -2.14 -6.31
C LEU A 208 3.80 -1.56 -5.05
N ASN A 209 5.13 -1.51 -5.00
CA ASN A 209 5.87 -0.94 -3.86
C ASN A 209 6.00 0.59 -3.90
N TYR A 210 5.46 1.26 -4.93
CA TYR A 210 5.42 2.73 -4.94
C TYR A 210 4.57 3.26 -3.78
N ALA A 211 3.47 2.60 -3.44
CA ALA A 211 2.66 2.95 -2.26
C ALA A 211 3.45 2.88 -0.95
N ASN A 212 4.37 1.92 -0.82
CA ASN A 212 5.23 1.81 0.36
C ASN A 212 6.20 2.98 0.49
N SER A 213 6.68 3.56 -0.62
CA SER A 213 7.48 4.78 -0.56
C SER A 213 6.69 5.97 -0.03
N PHE A 214 5.41 6.08 -0.36
CA PHE A 214 4.50 7.11 0.19
C PHE A 214 4.29 6.92 1.69
N GLU A 215 3.95 5.70 2.10
CA GLU A 215 3.67 5.41 3.50
C GLU A 215 4.92 5.54 4.37
N PHE A 216 6.07 5.07 3.90
CA PHE A 216 7.32 5.20 4.62
C PHE A 216 7.74 6.67 4.79
N ALA A 217 7.62 7.48 3.73
CA ALA A 217 7.87 8.91 3.80
C ALA A 217 6.93 9.61 4.80
N LEU A 218 5.63 9.26 4.77
CA LEU A 218 4.66 9.78 5.72
C LEU A 218 5.04 9.40 7.17
N LYS A 219 5.44 8.16 7.42
CA LYS A 219 5.89 7.72 8.76
C LYS A 219 7.13 8.46 9.24
N LEU A 220 8.12 8.72 8.37
CA LEU A 220 9.28 9.53 8.71
C LEU A 220 8.87 10.96 9.09
N MET A 221 7.94 11.57 8.36
CA MET A 221 7.42 12.91 8.69
C MET A 221 6.66 12.93 10.03
N GLU A 222 5.78 11.95 10.26
CA GLU A 222 4.91 11.92 11.45
C GLU A 222 5.66 11.54 12.73
N THR A 223 6.68 10.68 12.64
CA THR A 223 7.32 10.09 13.83
C THR A 223 8.75 10.54 14.07
N CYS A 224 9.45 10.99 13.02
CA CYS A 224 10.85 11.42 13.10
C CYS A 224 11.04 12.90 12.75
N TYR A 225 9.99 13.59 12.29
CA TYR A 225 10.04 15.01 11.86
C TYR A 225 11.06 15.27 10.75
N VAL A 226 11.29 14.25 9.91
CA VAL A 226 12.19 14.29 8.76
C VAL A 226 11.40 14.68 7.51
N VAL A 227 11.88 15.64 6.74
CA VAL A 227 11.32 15.93 5.42
C VAL A 227 11.68 14.78 4.46
N ALA A 228 10.73 13.93 4.18
CA ALA A 228 10.93 12.76 3.33
C ALA A 228 10.09 12.88 2.05
N GLU A 229 10.77 12.86 0.90
CA GLU A 229 10.11 12.93 -0.40
C GLU A 229 10.04 11.53 -1.05
N ARG A 230 8.93 11.24 -1.72
CA ARG A 230 8.65 9.93 -2.31
C ARG A 230 8.72 10.01 -3.83
N PHE A 231 9.37 9.01 -4.42
CA PHE A 231 9.51 8.92 -5.87
C PHE A 231 9.28 7.50 -6.39
N SER A 232 8.77 7.38 -7.61
CA SER A 232 9.05 6.19 -8.39
C SER A 232 10.51 6.23 -8.86
N SER A 233 11.10 5.07 -9.12
CA SER A 233 12.49 5.04 -9.61
C SER A 233 12.66 5.82 -10.92
N ALA A 234 11.63 5.84 -11.79
CA ALA A 234 11.66 6.61 -13.02
C ALA A 234 11.61 8.11 -12.75
N ASP A 235 10.67 8.58 -11.92
CA ASP A 235 10.49 10.01 -11.65
C ASP A 235 11.73 10.61 -10.99
N LEU A 236 12.38 9.87 -10.08
CA LEU A 236 13.63 10.32 -9.46
C LEU A 236 14.73 10.53 -10.50
N LEU A 237 14.85 9.62 -11.48
CA LEU A 237 15.87 9.71 -12.52
C LEU A 237 15.60 10.84 -13.54
N HIS A 238 14.36 11.30 -13.68
CA HIS A 238 13.96 12.33 -14.64
C HIS A 238 14.12 13.77 -14.14
N GLY A 239 15.07 14.02 -13.22
CA GLY A 239 15.41 15.37 -12.77
C GLY A 239 15.71 15.45 -11.29
N PRO A 240 14.81 15.02 -10.38
CA PRO A 240 15.01 15.16 -8.94
C PRO A 240 16.27 14.51 -8.38
N ILE A 241 16.89 13.57 -9.09
CA ILE A 241 18.17 12.98 -8.70
C ILE A 241 19.28 14.02 -8.58
N ALA A 242 19.16 15.17 -9.24
CA ALA A 242 20.11 16.28 -9.14
C ALA A 242 20.21 16.90 -7.73
N MET A 243 19.19 16.71 -6.87
CA MET A 243 19.23 17.19 -5.49
C MET A 243 20.01 16.27 -4.56
N LEU A 244 20.33 15.05 -5.01
CA LEU A 244 21.03 14.07 -4.20
C LEU A 244 22.54 14.29 -4.30
N GLU A 245 23.16 14.39 -3.14
CA GLU A 245 24.60 14.54 -2.98
C GLU A 245 25.19 13.39 -2.16
N SER A 246 26.50 13.40 -1.95
CA SER A 246 27.17 12.41 -1.10
C SER A 246 26.54 12.34 0.29
N ALA A 247 26.35 11.11 0.76
CA ALA A 247 25.72 10.78 2.04
C ALA A 247 24.22 11.15 2.17
N PHE A 248 23.55 11.56 1.08
CA PHE A 248 22.12 11.82 1.13
C PHE A 248 21.34 10.52 1.41
N PRO A 249 20.44 10.47 2.43
CA PRO A 249 19.69 9.27 2.79
C PRO A 249 18.67 8.89 1.70
N ALA A 250 18.78 7.67 1.17
CA ALA A 250 17.88 7.11 0.17
C ALA A 250 17.39 5.72 0.60
N PHE A 251 16.08 5.59 0.83
CA PHE A 251 15.41 4.34 1.18
C PHE A 251 14.74 3.77 -0.06
N VAL A 252 15.12 2.56 -0.47
CA VAL A 252 14.70 1.99 -1.76
C VAL A 252 14.05 0.63 -1.55
N PHE A 253 12.79 0.50 -1.94
CA PHE A 253 12.08 -0.77 -1.96
C PHE A 253 12.45 -1.54 -3.22
N CYS A 254 13.07 -2.69 -3.05
CA CYS A 254 13.68 -3.52 -4.08
C CYS A 254 13.03 -4.91 -4.17
N PRO A 255 11.75 -5.01 -4.54
CA PRO A 255 11.11 -6.33 -4.67
C PRO A 255 11.75 -7.13 -5.81
N PRO A 256 11.63 -8.47 -5.79
CA PRO A 256 11.92 -9.29 -6.96
C PRO A 256 10.90 -9.03 -8.07
N GLY A 257 11.21 -9.46 -9.29
CA GLY A 257 10.25 -9.45 -10.39
C GLY A 257 10.48 -8.34 -11.42
N VAL A 258 9.40 -7.88 -12.06
CA VAL A 258 9.49 -7.01 -13.25
C VAL A 258 10.03 -5.62 -12.96
N THR A 259 9.95 -5.16 -11.72
CA THR A 259 10.44 -3.83 -11.31
C THR A 259 11.92 -3.82 -10.93
N TRP A 260 12.54 -4.99 -10.74
CA TRP A 260 13.90 -5.11 -10.23
C TRP A 260 14.92 -4.40 -11.12
N LYS A 261 14.88 -4.61 -12.44
CA LYS A 261 15.88 -4.04 -13.35
C LYS A 261 15.95 -2.50 -13.25
N ALA A 262 14.80 -1.84 -13.25
CA ALA A 262 14.74 -0.38 -13.11
C ALA A 262 15.21 0.10 -11.74
N THR A 263 14.99 -0.71 -10.69
CA THR A 263 15.44 -0.40 -9.33
C THR A 263 16.96 -0.62 -9.19
N GLU A 264 17.50 -1.65 -9.84
CA GLU A 264 18.94 -1.92 -9.89
C GLU A 264 19.69 -0.77 -10.59
N GLU A 265 19.21 -0.30 -11.73
CA GLU A 265 19.76 0.86 -12.45
C GLU A 265 19.79 2.12 -11.55
N LEU A 266 18.72 2.35 -10.78
CA LEU A 266 18.71 3.44 -9.81
C LEU A 266 19.75 3.24 -8.70
N LEU A 267 19.86 2.04 -8.12
CA LEU A 267 20.84 1.76 -7.06
C LEU A 267 22.28 1.98 -7.55
N ILE A 268 22.61 1.56 -8.77
CA ILE A 268 23.90 1.83 -9.40
C ILE A 268 24.15 3.36 -9.50
N LYS A 269 23.12 4.10 -9.91
CA LYS A 269 23.24 5.56 -10.02
C LYS A 269 23.40 6.21 -8.64
N LEU A 270 22.64 5.82 -7.64
CA LEU A 270 22.77 6.30 -6.25
C LEU A 270 24.18 6.00 -5.69
N HIS A 271 24.71 4.81 -5.98
CA HIS A 271 26.07 4.45 -5.59
C HIS A 271 27.11 5.36 -6.25
N SER A 272 26.96 5.70 -7.55
CA SER A 272 27.89 6.56 -8.27
C SER A 272 28.00 7.99 -7.72
N ILE A 273 26.92 8.49 -7.09
CA ILE A 273 26.89 9.80 -6.42
C ILE A 273 27.14 9.70 -4.92
N GLN A 274 27.49 8.52 -4.44
CA GLN A 274 27.79 8.23 -3.01
C GLN A 274 26.62 8.54 -2.07
N ALA A 275 25.38 8.44 -2.54
CA ALA A 275 24.20 8.55 -1.67
C ALA A 275 24.20 7.42 -0.62
N GLN A 276 23.65 7.71 0.57
CA GLN A 276 23.54 6.73 1.65
C GLN A 276 22.29 5.87 1.45
N THR A 277 22.44 4.73 0.77
CA THR A 277 21.34 3.86 0.39
C THR A 277 21.04 2.79 1.43
N LEU A 278 19.74 2.61 1.73
CA LEU A 278 19.19 1.45 2.41
C LEU A 278 18.18 0.77 1.48
N ALA A 279 18.51 -0.43 1.05
CA ALA A 279 17.64 -1.28 0.24
C ALA A 279 16.78 -2.18 1.13
N ILE A 280 15.49 -2.30 0.81
CA ILE A 280 14.53 -3.17 1.49
C ILE A 280 14.06 -4.22 0.49
N THR A 281 14.27 -5.49 0.80
CA THR A 281 13.97 -6.61 -0.10
C THR A 281 13.61 -7.87 0.69
N ASP A 282 13.42 -8.96 -0.02
CA ASP A 282 13.25 -10.29 0.58
C ASP A 282 14.27 -11.30 0.01
N ARG A 283 14.35 -12.46 0.66
CA ARG A 283 15.35 -13.49 0.34
C ARG A 283 15.24 -14.05 -1.08
N SER A 284 14.10 -13.90 -1.74
CA SER A 284 13.91 -14.35 -3.12
C SER A 284 14.63 -13.46 -4.15
N ASN A 285 14.89 -12.17 -3.82
CA ASN A 285 15.68 -11.27 -4.66
C ASN A 285 17.18 -11.36 -4.35
N LYS A 286 17.82 -12.41 -4.82
CA LYS A 286 19.24 -12.67 -4.57
C LYS A 286 20.15 -11.56 -5.08
N ALA A 287 19.78 -10.89 -6.18
CA ALA A 287 20.56 -9.80 -6.75
C ALA A 287 20.57 -8.58 -5.81
N ALA A 288 19.42 -8.20 -5.26
CA ALA A 288 19.33 -7.10 -4.29
C ALA A 288 20.06 -7.41 -2.96
N CYS A 289 20.16 -8.69 -2.59
CA CYS A 289 20.89 -9.13 -1.41
C CYS A 289 22.42 -9.16 -1.62
N ALA A 290 22.91 -8.95 -2.84
CA ALA A 290 24.33 -9.03 -3.14
C ALA A 290 25.12 -7.88 -2.47
N LYS A 291 26.36 -8.19 -2.06
CA LYS A 291 27.26 -7.21 -1.45
C LYS A 291 27.54 -6.06 -2.40
N GLY A 292 27.46 -4.82 -1.93
CA GLY A 292 27.77 -3.62 -2.71
C GLY A 292 26.62 -3.08 -3.55
N VAL A 293 25.43 -3.68 -3.51
CA VAL A 293 24.24 -3.14 -4.17
C VAL A 293 23.73 -1.89 -3.45
N ALA A 294 23.76 -1.89 -2.12
CA ALA A 294 23.45 -0.74 -1.27
C ALA A 294 24.41 -0.66 -0.09
N ASN A 295 24.44 0.48 0.62
CA ASN A 295 25.26 0.61 1.85
C ASN A 295 24.71 -0.28 2.96
N VAL A 296 23.38 -0.44 3.02
CA VAL A 296 22.68 -1.34 3.92
C VAL A 296 21.58 -2.05 3.13
N THR A 297 21.43 -3.36 3.31
CA THR A 297 20.29 -4.12 2.78
C THR A 297 19.57 -4.78 3.95
N LEU A 298 18.28 -4.46 4.10
CA LEU A 298 17.37 -5.17 4.99
C LEU A 298 16.68 -6.26 4.19
N THR A 299 16.90 -7.51 4.57
CA THR A 299 16.38 -8.67 3.85
C THR A 299 15.36 -9.42 4.69
N ILE A 300 14.10 -9.34 4.32
CA ILE A 300 13.03 -10.13 4.95
C ILE A 300 13.38 -11.62 4.80
N PRO A 301 13.47 -12.39 5.91
CA PRO A 301 13.92 -13.78 5.90
C PRO A 301 12.82 -14.75 5.39
N ALA A 302 12.17 -14.39 4.28
CA ALA A 302 11.13 -15.16 3.61
C ALA A 302 11.26 -15.00 2.09
N ASP A 303 10.68 -15.94 1.35
CA ASP A 303 10.58 -15.87 -0.11
C ASP A 303 9.18 -15.38 -0.46
N LEU A 304 9.07 -14.10 -0.84
CA LEU A 304 7.79 -13.44 -1.14
C LEU A 304 7.39 -13.59 -2.62
N ALA A 305 8.34 -13.90 -3.50
CA ALA A 305 8.08 -14.12 -4.91
C ALA A 305 7.18 -15.35 -5.13
N ARG A 306 6.14 -15.19 -5.94
CA ARG A 306 5.20 -16.27 -6.26
C ARG A 306 5.07 -16.46 -7.76
N LYS A 307 5.11 -17.71 -8.21
CA LYS A 307 4.74 -18.09 -9.57
C LYS A 307 3.22 -18.19 -9.65
N SER A 308 2.60 -17.19 -10.23
CA SER A 308 1.15 -17.12 -10.47
C SER A 308 0.89 -16.46 -11.82
N LYS A 309 -0.37 -16.23 -12.15
CA LYS A 309 -0.74 -15.40 -13.32
C LYS A 309 -0.50 -13.90 -13.08
N LEU A 310 -0.20 -13.50 -11.85
CA LEU A 310 0.12 -12.13 -11.44
C LEU A 310 1.65 -11.94 -11.37
N PRO A 311 2.15 -10.70 -11.35
CA PRO A 311 3.56 -10.41 -11.12
C PRO A 311 4.11 -11.10 -9.88
N THR A 312 5.36 -11.55 -9.93
CA THR A 312 5.98 -12.30 -8.83
C THR A 312 6.06 -11.51 -7.52
N GLU A 313 6.13 -10.17 -7.61
CA GLU A 313 6.17 -9.23 -6.49
C GLU A 313 4.78 -8.83 -5.94
N VAL A 314 3.69 -9.48 -6.39
CA VAL A 314 2.32 -9.07 -6.03
C VAL A 314 2.08 -9.01 -4.52
N PHE A 315 2.75 -9.81 -3.72
CA PHE A 315 2.56 -9.85 -2.27
C PHE A 315 3.64 -9.10 -1.47
N THR A 316 4.64 -8.53 -2.13
CA THR A 316 5.76 -7.84 -1.44
C THR A 316 5.39 -6.54 -0.73
N PRO A 317 4.28 -5.84 -1.02
CA PRO A 317 3.96 -4.58 -0.33
C PRO A 317 3.53 -4.73 1.14
N ILE A 318 3.00 -5.87 1.59
CA ILE A 318 2.53 -6.00 2.99
C ILE A 318 3.68 -6.30 3.97
N PRO A 319 4.54 -7.28 3.71
CA PRO A 319 5.67 -7.54 4.63
C PRO A 319 6.71 -6.46 4.56
#